data_0a4df11b4344d0b8fb90c9f78665f801
#
_entry.id   0a4df11b4344d0b8fb90c9f78665f801
#
_cell.length_a   1.000
_cell.length_b   1.000
_cell.length_c   1.000
_cell.angle_alpha   90.00
_cell.angle_beta   90.00
_cell.angle_gamma   90.00
#
_symmetry.space_group_name_H-M   'P 1'
#
loop_
_entity.id
_entity.type
_entity.pdbx_description
1 polymer ?
#
loop_
_entity_poly.entity_id
_entity_poly.type
_entity_poly.pdbx_seq_one_letter_code
_entity_poly.pdbx_strand_id
1 'polypeptide(L)'
;QPSWRDRTELFGYFNEFTKRFNETDVLKRIYEASYNDDINIIVLDEMNIARVEYYFAEMLSVLEMPNPKEWNISLVPAAWPDDPRHLEDGKLLIPQNVWYVGTANNDDSTFSVSDKVYDRAFTINLDSKGVPFDAPPTPASRISYSEVDALYRKAIDEHPVSRDILDKITQLDDYVIAHFRVAFGNRIMKQLGIFVPVYVACGGTETEGVDYMLATKDIRKFEGLNLTLI
;
A
#
# COMPACT_ATOMS: atom_id res chain seq x y z
N GLN A 1 1.88 -16.99 -2.65
CA GLN A 1 1.96 -18.46 -2.62
C GLN A 1 0.57 -19.07 -2.79
N PRO A 2 0.38 -20.10 -3.63
CA PRO A 2 -0.96 -20.58 -4.01
C PRO A 2 -1.78 -21.16 -2.86
N SER A 3 -1.16 -21.50 -1.74
CA SER A 3 -1.80 -22.17 -0.60
C SER A 3 -2.16 -21.26 0.58
N TRP A 4 -1.82 -19.99 0.52
CA TRP A 4 -2.02 -19.08 1.65
C TRP A 4 -3.51 -18.81 1.91
N ARG A 5 -3.94 -19.04 3.16
CA ARG A 5 -5.36 -18.98 3.55
C ARG A 5 -5.65 -17.96 4.63
N ASP A 6 -4.65 -17.66 5.46
CA ASP A 6 -4.81 -16.75 6.59
C ASP A 6 -3.48 -16.08 6.97
N ARG A 7 -3.52 -15.23 7.99
CA ARG A 7 -2.37 -14.47 8.48
C ARG A 7 -1.19 -15.33 8.96
N THR A 8 -1.45 -16.59 9.35
CA THR A 8 -0.38 -17.45 9.90
C THR A 8 0.65 -17.84 8.85
N GLU A 9 0.25 -17.83 7.58
CA GLU A 9 1.13 -18.05 6.45
C GLU A 9 2.10 -16.87 6.24
N LEU A 10 1.67 -15.66 6.63
CA LEU A 10 2.47 -14.45 6.51
C LEU A 10 3.38 -14.24 7.73
N PHE A 11 2.84 -14.39 8.94
CA PHE A 11 3.53 -14.02 10.18
C PHE A 11 3.97 -15.23 11.01
N GLY A 12 3.34 -16.39 10.84
CA GLY A 12 3.50 -17.52 11.73
C GLY A 12 2.44 -17.56 12.84
N TYR A 13 2.66 -18.44 13.79
CA TYR A 13 1.71 -18.68 14.87
C TYR A 13 2.39 -19.11 16.17
N PHE A 14 1.75 -18.82 17.29
CA PHE A 14 2.17 -19.30 18.60
C PHE A 14 1.69 -20.73 18.83
N ASN A 15 2.61 -21.62 19.18
CA ASN A 15 2.30 -23.01 19.51
C ASN A 15 2.09 -23.15 21.02
N GLU A 16 0.84 -23.32 21.43
CA GLU A 16 0.45 -23.43 22.84
C GLU A 16 1.06 -24.63 23.57
N PHE A 17 1.39 -25.71 22.85
CA PHE A 17 1.98 -26.90 23.45
C PHE A 17 3.47 -26.73 23.73
N THR A 18 4.20 -26.18 22.77
CA THR A 18 5.65 -25.97 22.90
C THR A 18 6.01 -24.63 23.55
N LYS A 19 5.01 -23.74 23.72
CA LYS A 19 5.21 -22.35 24.19
C LYS A 19 6.23 -21.59 23.36
N ARG A 20 6.26 -21.86 22.06
CA ARG A 20 7.15 -21.19 21.09
C ARG A 20 6.35 -20.59 19.95
N PHE A 21 6.85 -19.49 19.44
CA PHE A 21 6.33 -18.90 18.22
C PHE A 21 7.05 -19.50 17.01
N ASN A 22 6.28 -19.98 16.02
CA ASN A 22 6.80 -20.45 14.74
C ASN A 22 6.74 -19.27 13.76
N GLU A 23 7.83 -18.53 13.67
CA GLU A 23 7.94 -17.38 12.78
C GLU A 23 8.18 -17.79 11.33
N THR A 24 7.66 -16.97 10.40
CA THR A 24 7.97 -17.03 8.97
C THR A 24 9.19 -16.20 8.62
N ASP A 25 9.78 -16.42 7.44
CA ASP A 25 10.86 -15.58 6.96
C ASP A 25 10.39 -14.14 6.71
N VAL A 26 9.12 -13.94 6.33
CA VAL A 26 8.54 -12.60 6.16
C VAL A 26 8.52 -11.87 7.50
N LEU A 27 8.03 -12.51 8.57
CA LEU A 27 8.02 -11.88 9.90
C LEU A 27 9.44 -11.54 10.37
N LYS A 28 10.40 -12.44 10.18
CA LYS A 28 11.82 -12.18 10.52
C LYS A 28 12.34 -10.94 9.81
N ARG A 29 12.08 -10.80 8.50
CA ARG A 29 12.52 -9.65 7.72
C ARG A 29 11.86 -8.34 8.18
N ILE A 30 10.58 -8.36 8.50
CA ILE A 30 9.89 -7.19 9.07
C ILE A 30 10.52 -6.82 10.41
N TYR A 31 10.80 -7.78 11.27
CA TYR A 31 11.43 -7.56 12.56
C TYR A 31 12.86 -7.00 12.39
N GLU A 32 13.69 -7.59 11.52
CA GLU A 32 15.04 -7.12 11.21
C GLU A 32 15.05 -5.68 10.67
N ALA A 33 14.06 -5.30 9.86
CA ALA A 33 13.93 -3.96 9.32
C ALA A 33 13.74 -2.89 10.41
N SER A 34 13.23 -3.25 11.59
CA SER A 34 13.12 -2.34 12.74
C SER A 34 14.46 -1.90 13.34
N TYR A 35 15.57 -2.54 12.94
CA TYR A 35 16.91 -2.22 13.43
C TYR A 35 17.77 -1.41 12.47
N ASN A 36 17.25 -1.07 11.29
CA ASN A 36 17.99 -0.32 10.28
C ASN A 36 17.11 0.75 9.62
N ASP A 37 17.74 1.61 8.82
CA ASP A 37 17.09 2.66 8.04
C ASP A 37 17.09 2.35 6.53
N ASP A 38 17.39 1.12 6.15
CA ASP A 38 17.31 0.68 4.76
C ASP A 38 15.85 0.51 4.31
N ILE A 39 15.57 0.79 3.06
CA ILE A 39 14.26 0.50 2.47
C ILE A 39 14.17 -1.00 2.21
N ASN A 40 13.24 -1.66 2.89
CA ASN A 40 13.00 -3.08 2.76
C ASN A 40 11.74 -3.32 1.90
N ILE A 41 11.87 -4.03 0.79
CA ILE A 41 10.74 -4.32 -0.10
C ILE A 41 10.35 -5.78 0.05
N ILE A 42 9.09 -6.02 0.45
CA ILE A 42 8.47 -7.35 0.49
C ILE A 42 7.61 -7.50 -0.75
N VAL A 43 8.01 -8.42 -1.64
CA VAL A 43 7.27 -8.72 -2.87
C VAL A 43 6.31 -9.90 -2.63
N LEU A 44 5.03 -9.64 -2.80
CA LEU A 44 3.97 -10.66 -2.83
C LEU A 44 3.73 -11.04 -4.29
N ASP A 45 4.60 -11.91 -4.79
CA ASP A 45 4.54 -12.32 -6.19
C ASP A 45 3.33 -13.20 -6.45
N GLU A 46 2.60 -12.92 -7.55
CA GLU A 46 1.34 -13.58 -7.90
C GLU A 46 0.36 -13.59 -6.71
N MET A 47 0.18 -12.43 -6.07
CA MET A 47 -0.55 -12.31 -4.81
C MET A 47 -2.00 -12.84 -4.89
N ASN A 48 -2.59 -12.83 -6.07
CA ASN A 48 -4.00 -13.21 -6.28
C ASN A 48 -4.20 -14.67 -6.72
N ILE A 49 -3.19 -15.53 -6.68
CA ILE A 49 -3.38 -16.99 -6.72
C ILE A 49 -4.12 -17.47 -5.45
N ALA A 50 -3.93 -16.78 -4.33
CA ALA A 50 -4.77 -16.91 -3.15
C ALA A 50 -5.55 -15.60 -2.93
N ARG A 51 -6.62 -15.62 -2.14
CA ARG A 51 -7.36 -14.40 -1.83
C ARG A 51 -6.55 -13.51 -0.89
N VAL A 52 -6.07 -12.38 -1.40
CA VAL A 52 -5.24 -11.40 -0.68
C VAL A 52 -5.90 -10.97 0.62
N GLU A 53 -7.22 -10.79 0.60
CA GLU A 53 -8.00 -10.36 1.76
C GLU A 53 -7.96 -11.34 2.93
N TYR A 54 -7.55 -12.58 2.73
CA TYR A 54 -7.51 -13.56 3.80
C TYR A 54 -6.17 -13.55 4.53
N TYR A 55 -5.07 -13.53 3.79
CA TYR A 55 -3.76 -13.60 4.42
C TYR A 55 -3.14 -12.21 4.70
N PHE A 56 -3.58 -11.16 4.00
CA PHE A 56 -3.03 -9.80 4.11
C PHE A 56 -4.01 -8.79 4.73
N ALA A 57 -5.21 -9.22 5.17
CA ALA A 57 -6.26 -8.34 5.67
C ALA A 57 -5.83 -7.46 6.85
N GLU A 58 -5.07 -8.03 7.79
CA GLU A 58 -4.58 -7.31 8.96
C GLU A 58 -3.61 -6.20 8.55
N MET A 59 -2.67 -6.50 7.64
CA MET A 59 -1.74 -5.51 7.10
C MET A 59 -2.46 -4.39 6.36
N LEU A 60 -3.45 -4.72 5.51
CA LEU A 60 -4.26 -3.71 4.84
C LEU A 60 -4.94 -2.76 5.84
N SER A 61 -5.38 -3.27 6.97
CA SER A 61 -6.04 -2.47 8.00
C SER A 61 -5.05 -1.64 8.82
N VAL A 62 -3.92 -2.22 9.17
CA VAL A 62 -2.88 -1.57 9.97
C VAL A 62 -2.21 -0.44 9.18
N LEU A 63 -1.82 -0.69 7.94
CA LEU A 63 -1.15 0.30 7.08
C LEU A 63 -2.05 1.48 6.68
N GLU A 64 -3.37 1.35 6.86
CA GLU A 64 -4.32 2.44 6.62
C GLU A 64 -4.43 3.42 7.80
N MET A 65 -3.97 3.03 9.00
CA MET A 65 -4.03 3.92 10.17
C MET A 65 -3.24 5.20 9.93
N PRO A 66 -3.83 6.38 10.25
CA PRO A 66 -3.19 7.67 9.97
C PRO A 66 -1.88 7.90 10.72
N ASN A 67 -1.74 7.26 11.89
CA ASN A 67 -0.57 7.38 12.74
C ASN A 67 0.28 6.11 12.65
N PRO A 68 1.48 6.17 12.05
CA PRO A 68 2.34 5.00 11.95
C PRO A 68 2.78 4.40 13.31
N LYS A 69 2.69 5.15 14.39
CA LYS A 69 2.94 4.64 15.75
C LYS A 69 1.89 3.65 16.24
N GLU A 70 0.78 3.54 15.52
CA GLU A 70 -0.31 2.61 15.80
C GLU A 70 -0.28 1.37 14.90
N TRP A 71 0.71 1.26 14.01
CA TRP A 71 0.86 0.13 13.10
C TRP A 71 1.32 -1.15 13.81
N ASN A 72 0.52 -1.62 14.74
CA ASN A 72 0.83 -2.78 15.55
C ASN A 72 0.08 -4.03 15.07
N ILE A 73 0.79 -5.14 14.97
CA ILE A 73 0.22 -6.47 14.80
C ILE A 73 0.39 -7.30 16.07
N SER A 74 -0.67 -7.98 16.49
CA SER A 74 -0.61 -8.86 17.65
C SER A 74 -0.07 -10.22 17.23
N LEU A 75 1.06 -10.64 17.79
CA LEU A 75 1.69 -11.93 17.49
C LEU A 75 1.38 -12.97 18.55
N VAL A 76 1.47 -12.58 19.83
CA VAL A 76 1.18 -13.44 20.98
C VAL A 76 0.19 -12.75 21.92
N PRO A 77 -0.61 -13.51 22.71
CA PRO A 77 -1.69 -12.96 23.52
C PRO A 77 -1.21 -12.13 24.73
N ALA A 78 0.03 -12.32 25.15
CA ALA A 78 0.62 -11.64 26.32
C ALA A 78 2.14 -11.58 26.18
N ALA A 79 2.77 -10.65 26.91
CA ALA A 79 4.21 -10.56 27.02
C ALA A 79 4.80 -11.77 27.74
N TRP A 80 5.97 -12.21 27.28
CA TRP A 80 6.78 -13.27 27.87
C TRP A 80 8.18 -12.77 28.23
N PRO A 81 8.84 -13.35 29.25
CA PRO A 81 10.15 -12.88 29.69
C PRO A 81 11.25 -12.89 28.61
N ASP A 82 11.13 -13.81 27.66
CA ASP A 82 12.12 -14.00 26.60
C ASP A 82 11.65 -13.43 25.23
N ASP A 83 10.65 -12.54 25.24
CA ASP A 83 10.19 -11.87 24.03
C ASP A 83 11.31 -11.06 23.36
N PRO A 84 11.37 -11.01 22.03
CA PRO A 84 12.27 -10.13 21.29
C PRO A 84 12.11 -8.66 21.70
N ARG A 85 13.21 -7.90 21.69
CA ARG A 85 13.25 -6.50 22.20
C ARG A 85 12.22 -5.54 21.61
N HIS A 86 11.87 -5.70 20.34
CA HIS A 86 10.89 -4.84 19.64
C HIS A 86 9.49 -5.46 19.63
N LEU A 87 9.24 -6.41 20.52
CA LEU A 87 7.90 -6.94 20.77
C LEU A 87 7.41 -6.37 22.10
N GLU A 88 6.40 -5.51 22.06
CA GLU A 88 5.82 -4.87 23.22
C GLU A 88 4.42 -5.44 23.51
N ASP A 89 4.21 -6.02 24.69
CA ASP A 89 2.94 -6.67 25.05
C ASP A 89 2.41 -7.65 24.00
N GLY A 90 3.32 -8.44 23.41
CA GLY A 90 2.98 -9.41 22.37
C GLY A 90 2.69 -8.80 21.00
N LYS A 91 2.96 -7.50 20.81
CA LYS A 91 2.71 -6.77 19.56
C LYS A 91 4.02 -6.32 18.92
N LEU A 92 4.06 -6.41 17.60
CA LEU A 92 5.14 -5.86 16.78
C LEU A 92 4.67 -4.58 16.09
N LEU A 93 5.38 -3.47 16.30
CA LEU A 93 5.21 -2.26 15.52
C LEU A 93 5.81 -2.48 14.13
N ILE A 94 4.98 -2.33 13.09
CA ILE A 94 5.42 -2.46 11.70
C ILE A 94 6.28 -1.25 11.33
N PRO A 95 7.56 -1.45 10.94
CA PRO A 95 8.43 -0.34 10.58
C PRO A 95 8.02 0.31 9.26
N GLN A 96 8.11 1.64 9.19
CA GLN A 96 7.73 2.41 8.01
C GLN A 96 8.67 2.21 6.81
N ASN A 97 9.89 1.75 7.04
CA ASN A 97 10.86 1.41 6.02
C ASN A 97 10.61 0.05 5.35
N VAL A 98 9.49 -0.61 5.66
CA VAL A 98 9.03 -1.84 4.97
C VAL A 98 7.92 -1.50 4.00
N TRP A 99 8.17 -1.71 2.72
CA TRP A 99 7.22 -1.47 1.64
C TRP A 99 6.74 -2.80 1.07
N TYR A 100 5.46 -2.85 0.73
CA TYR A 100 4.83 -4.04 0.18
C TYR A 100 4.48 -3.81 -1.28
N VAL A 101 4.91 -4.72 -2.16
CA VAL A 101 4.63 -4.71 -3.59
C VAL A 101 3.96 -6.02 -3.95
N GLY A 102 2.79 -5.98 -4.55
CA GLY A 102 2.08 -7.16 -5.03
C GLY A 102 2.08 -7.20 -6.56
N THR A 103 2.37 -8.35 -7.14
CA THR A 103 2.07 -8.61 -8.55
C THR A 103 0.77 -9.39 -8.66
N ALA A 104 -0.04 -9.12 -9.67
CA ALA A 104 -1.28 -9.82 -9.92
C ALA A 104 -1.50 -9.99 -11.42
N ASN A 105 -1.94 -11.17 -11.83
CA ASN A 105 -2.42 -11.44 -13.18
C ASN A 105 -3.96 -11.35 -13.18
N ASN A 106 -4.52 -10.75 -14.22
CA ASN A 106 -5.96 -10.67 -14.40
C ASN A 106 -6.39 -11.71 -15.42
N ASP A 107 -6.34 -12.97 -15.04
CA ASP A 107 -6.75 -14.11 -15.88
C ASP A 107 -7.76 -15.01 -15.16
N ASP A 108 -8.40 -15.92 -15.89
CA ASP A 108 -9.45 -16.80 -15.37
C ASP A 108 -8.95 -17.82 -14.34
N SER A 109 -7.63 -17.99 -14.17
CA SER A 109 -7.03 -18.95 -13.24
C SER A 109 -6.74 -18.36 -11.88
N THR A 110 -6.87 -17.02 -11.72
CA THR A 110 -6.56 -16.28 -10.51
C THR A 110 -7.82 -15.68 -9.87
N PHE A 111 -7.75 -15.35 -8.58
CA PHE A 111 -8.83 -14.63 -7.93
C PHE A 111 -8.80 -13.15 -8.32
N SER A 112 -9.98 -12.56 -8.53
CA SER A 112 -10.09 -11.13 -8.68
C SER A 112 -9.64 -10.43 -7.39
N VAL A 113 -8.81 -9.39 -7.53
CA VAL A 113 -8.41 -8.55 -6.40
C VAL A 113 -9.58 -7.64 -6.06
N SER A 114 -9.99 -7.62 -4.78
CA SER A 114 -11.16 -6.84 -4.36
C SER A 114 -10.88 -5.34 -4.27
N ASP A 115 -11.95 -4.54 -4.30
CA ASP A 115 -11.87 -3.08 -4.11
C ASP A 115 -11.20 -2.71 -2.79
N LYS A 116 -11.32 -3.55 -1.75
CA LYS A 116 -10.65 -3.31 -0.46
C LYS A 116 -9.13 -3.24 -0.57
N VAL A 117 -8.55 -4.01 -1.48
CA VAL A 117 -7.10 -3.98 -1.77
C VAL A 117 -6.77 -2.78 -2.65
N TYR A 118 -7.54 -2.58 -3.73
CA TYR A 118 -7.31 -1.48 -4.66
C TYR A 118 -7.45 -0.09 -4.03
N ASP A 119 -8.39 0.10 -3.13
CA ASP A 119 -8.55 1.37 -2.40
C ASP A 119 -7.33 1.73 -1.54
N ARG A 120 -6.60 0.72 -1.09
CA ARG A 120 -5.45 0.87 -0.18
C ARG A 120 -4.10 0.79 -0.88
N ALA A 121 -4.04 0.16 -2.03
CA ALA A 121 -2.82 0.04 -2.83
C ALA A 121 -2.72 1.15 -3.89
N PHE A 122 -1.53 1.49 -4.29
CA PHE A 122 -1.27 2.25 -5.51
C PHE A 122 -1.10 1.27 -6.66
N THR A 123 -1.97 1.35 -7.66
CA THR A 123 -2.01 0.37 -8.75
C THR A 123 -1.24 0.90 -9.97
N ILE A 124 -0.39 0.05 -10.52
CA ILE A 124 0.29 0.29 -11.80
C ILE A 124 -0.19 -0.78 -12.77
N ASN A 125 -0.92 -0.37 -13.81
CA ASN A 125 -1.37 -1.27 -14.86
C ASN A 125 -0.28 -1.37 -15.94
N LEU A 126 0.05 -2.60 -16.33
CA LEU A 126 1.02 -2.90 -17.37
C LEU A 126 0.28 -3.42 -18.61
N ASP A 127 -0.43 -2.53 -19.30
CA ASP A 127 -1.34 -2.87 -20.41
C ASP A 127 -0.62 -3.02 -21.76
N SER A 128 0.66 -2.68 -21.82
CA SER A 128 1.46 -2.77 -23.05
C SER A 128 2.64 -3.72 -22.90
N LYS A 129 3.02 -4.34 -24.01
CA LYS A 129 4.29 -5.08 -24.08
C LYS A 129 5.46 -4.13 -23.93
N GLY A 130 6.40 -4.48 -23.04
CA GLY A 130 7.65 -3.75 -22.92
C GLY A 130 8.40 -3.73 -24.25
N VAL A 131 8.90 -2.56 -24.64
CA VAL A 131 9.81 -2.42 -25.75
C VAL A 131 11.25 -2.43 -25.21
N PRO A 132 12.11 -3.36 -25.65
CA PRO A 132 13.51 -3.35 -25.23
C PRO A 132 14.18 -2.00 -25.57
N PHE A 133 14.91 -1.46 -24.64
CA PHE A 133 15.72 -0.26 -24.85
C PHE A 133 17.09 -0.43 -24.18
N ASP A 134 18.09 0.21 -24.76
CA ASP A 134 19.43 0.26 -24.20
C ASP A 134 19.49 1.38 -23.16
N ALA A 135 19.63 1.00 -21.89
CA ALA A 135 19.82 1.96 -20.82
C ALA A 135 21.33 2.17 -20.58
N PRO A 136 21.82 3.41 -20.53
CA PRO A 136 23.20 3.65 -20.13
C PRO A 136 23.43 3.17 -18.70
N PRO A 137 24.61 2.60 -18.39
CA PRO A 137 24.93 2.23 -17.03
C PRO A 137 24.95 3.47 -16.12
N THR A 138 24.18 3.44 -15.05
CA THR A 138 24.16 4.48 -14.02
C THR A 138 24.89 4.01 -12.77
N PRO A 139 25.63 4.89 -12.08
CA PRO A 139 26.26 4.53 -10.81
C PRO A 139 25.18 4.17 -9.78
N ALA A 140 25.46 3.16 -8.94
CA ALA A 140 24.58 2.84 -7.85
C ALA A 140 24.53 4.02 -6.85
N SER A 141 23.33 4.46 -6.53
CA SER A 141 23.08 5.42 -5.45
C SER A 141 22.52 4.69 -4.23
N ARG A 142 22.92 5.13 -3.02
CA ARG A 142 22.36 4.66 -1.77
C ARG A 142 21.51 5.77 -1.20
N ILE A 143 20.30 5.41 -0.76
CA ILE A 143 19.39 6.31 -0.08
C ILE A 143 18.73 5.55 1.07
N SER A 144 18.68 6.16 2.25
CA SER A 144 17.99 5.62 3.42
C SER A 144 16.51 5.94 3.38
N TYR A 145 15.72 5.23 4.20
CA TYR A 145 14.30 5.54 4.37
C TYR A 145 14.10 6.97 4.90
N SER A 146 14.89 7.39 5.90
CA SER A 146 14.80 8.74 6.46
C SER A 146 15.06 9.83 5.42
N GLU A 147 16.02 9.62 4.50
CA GLU A 147 16.28 10.56 3.41
C GLU A 147 15.09 10.62 2.43
N VAL A 148 14.52 9.47 2.07
CA VAL A 148 13.33 9.42 1.20
C VAL A 148 12.13 10.10 1.88
N ASP A 149 11.86 9.82 3.16
CA ASP A 149 10.77 10.46 3.91
C ASP A 149 10.96 11.99 3.97
N ALA A 150 12.20 12.46 4.17
CA ALA A 150 12.50 13.89 4.14
C ALA A 150 12.21 14.53 2.77
N LEU A 151 12.55 13.83 1.67
CA LEU A 151 12.24 14.29 0.31
C LEU A 151 10.72 14.34 0.05
N TYR A 152 9.96 13.34 0.52
CA TYR A 152 8.50 13.34 0.43
C TYR A 152 7.87 14.50 1.19
N ARG A 153 8.30 14.74 2.43
CA ARG A 153 7.82 15.89 3.24
C ARG A 153 8.13 17.22 2.57
N LYS A 154 9.36 17.36 2.08
CA LYS A 154 9.75 18.56 1.33
C LYS A 154 8.89 18.78 0.09
N ALA A 155 8.61 17.74 -0.69
CA ALA A 155 7.75 17.83 -1.85
C ALA A 155 6.33 18.27 -1.48
N ILE A 156 5.76 17.73 -0.40
CA ILE A 156 4.41 18.11 0.07
C ILE A 156 4.37 19.58 0.51
N ASP A 157 5.43 20.07 1.16
CA ASP A 157 5.50 21.45 1.64
C ASP A 157 5.74 22.46 0.49
N GLU A 158 6.57 22.08 -0.51
CA GLU A 158 6.97 22.97 -1.62
C GLU A 158 5.95 22.99 -2.77
N HIS A 159 5.17 21.91 -2.95
CA HIS A 159 4.23 21.74 -4.06
C HIS A 159 2.82 21.37 -3.60
N PRO A 160 2.21 22.11 -2.65
CA PRO A 160 0.86 21.79 -2.20
C PRO A 160 -0.12 21.84 -3.36
N VAL A 161 -1.11 20.95 -3.36
CA VAL A 161 -2.17 20.96 -4.38
C VAL A 161 -2.88 22.32 -4.39
N SER A 162 -3.01 22.92 -5.55
CA SER A 162 -3.60 24.24 -5.70
C SER A 162 -5.08 24.24 -5.33
N ARG A 163 -5.58 25.41 -4.85
CA ARG A 163 -6.98 25.54 -4.48
C ARG A 163 -7.92 25.37 -5.67
N ASP A 164 -7.51 25.82 -6.85
CA ASP A 164 -8.28 25.65 -8.09
C ASP A 164 -8.51 24.17 -8.41
N ILE A 165 -7.49 23.33 -8.26
CA ILE A 165 -7.60 21.88 -8.46
C ILE A 165 -8.49 21.24 -7.39
N LEU A 166 -8.34 21.60 -6.11
CA LEU A 166 -9.18 21.07 -5.04
C LEU A 166 -10.66 21.43 -5.25
N ASP A 167 -10.94 22.65 -5.68
CA ASP A 167 -12.31 23.10 -5.99
C ASP A 167 -12.89 22.32 -7.18
N LYS A 168 -12.10 22.06 -8.23
CA LYS A 168 -12.52 21.26 -9.38
C LYS A 168 -12.80 19.81 -9.00
N ILE A 169 -11.95 19.19 -8.17
CA ILE A 169 -12.16 17.82 -7.69
C ILE A 169 -13.44 17.76 -6.84
N THR A 170 -13.69 18.76 -6.00
CA THR A 170 -14.91 18.82 -5.20
C THR A 170 -16.15 18.93 -6.09
N GLN A 171 -16.13 19.77 -7.12
CA GLN A 171 -17.24 19.87 -8.09
C GLN A 171 -17.47 18.57 -8.85
N LEU A 172 -16.38 17.87 -9.21
CA LEU A 172 -16.46 16.56 -9.86
C LEU A 172 -17.05 15.51 -8.91
N ASP A 173 -16.64 15.49 -7.66
CA ASP A 173 -17.19 14.57 -6.64
C ASP A 173 -18.69 14.80 -6.41
N ASP A 174 -19.11 16.08 -6.28
CA ASP A 174 -20.53 16.44 -6.15
C ASP A 174 -21.34 15.98 -7.37
N TYR A 175 -20.80 16.15 -8.58
CA TYR A 175 -21.43 15.69 -9.81
C TYR A 175 -21.58 14.15 -9.83
N VAL A 176 -20.50 13.45 -9.47
CA VAL A 176 -20.47 11.96 -9.47
C VAL A 176 -21.40 11.41 -8.41
N ILE A 177 -21.48 12.02 -7.23
CA ILE A 177 -22.44 11.65 -6.18
C ILE A 177 -23.87 11.82 -6.67
N ALA A 178 -24.18 12.95 -7.27
CA ALA A 178 -25.54 13.27 -7.71
C ALA A 178 -26.05 12.35 -8.82
N HIS A 179 -25.18 11.93 -9.76
CA HIS A 179 -25.57 11.20 -10.96
C HIS A 179 -25.33 9.68 -10.86
N PHE A 180 -24.27 9.27 -10.12
CA PHE A 180 -23.83 7.88 -10.08
C PHE A 180 -23.89 7.27 -8.68
N ARG A 181 -24.18 8.06 -7.63
CA ARG A 181 -24.18 7.63 -6.22
C ARG A 181 -22.84 7.02 -5.78
N VAL A 182 -21.75 7.45 -6.40
CA VAL A 182 -20.36 7.10 -6.06
C VAL A 182 -19.71 8.34 -5.47
N ALA A 183 -18.91 8.20 -4.43
CA ALA A 183 -18.12 9.29 -3.84
C ALA A 183 -16.63 8.98 -3.93
N PHE A 184 -15.81 10.00 -4.13
CA PHE A 184 -14.35 9.84 -4.07
C PHE A 184 -13.88 9.60 -2.64
N GLY A 185 -14.49 10.27 -1.69
CA GLY A 185 -14.23 10.09 -0.27
C GLY A 185 -12.93 10.72 0.23
N ASN A 186 -12.86 10.89 1.55
CA ASN A 186 -11.74 11.58 2.22
C ASN A 186 -10.39 10.88 2.03
N ARG A 187 -10.38 9.55 1.77
CA ARG A 187 -9.15 8.79 1.55
C ARG A 187 -8.45 9.24 0.27
N ILE A 188 -9.19 9.37 -0.82
CA ILE A 188 -8.64 9.80 -2.12
C ILE A 188 -8.13 11.22 -2.03
N MET A 189 -8.86 12.13 -1.38
CA MET A 189 -8.41 13.51 -1.16
C MET A 189 -7.09 13.54 -0.38
N LYS A 190 -6.93 12.69 0.64
CA LYS A 190 -5.68 12.56 1.38
C LYS A 190 -4.55 12.00 0.51
N GLN A 191 -4.83 10.98 -0.30
CA GLN A 191 -3.84 10.39 -1.21
C GLN A 191 -3.41 11.39 -2.30
N LEU A 192 -4.34 12.19 -2.85
CA LEU A 192 -4.03 13.29 -3.78
C LEU A 192 -3.07 14.31 -3.15
N GLY A 193 -3.32 14.73 -1.90
CA GLY A 193 -2.48 15.67 -1.18
C GLY A 193 -1.06 15.15 -0.88
N ILE A 194 -0.78 13.87 -1.08
CA ILE A 194 0.55 13.28 -0.95
C ILE A 194 1.15 13.02 -2.34
N PHE A 195 0.40 12.36 -3.22
CA PHE A 195 0.90 11.91 -4.51
C PHE A 195 1.21 13.06 -5.47
N VAL A 196 0.29 14.01 -5.62
CA VAL A 196 0.44 15.11 -6.59
C VAL A 196 1.66 15.98 -6.30
N PRO A 197 1.92 16.42 -5.05
CA PRO A 197 3.15 17.13 -4.71
C PRO A 197 4.43 16.38 -5.08
N VAL A 198 4.48 15.08 -4.78
CA VAL A 198 5.63 14.25 -5.11
C VAL A 198 5.79 14.10 -6.62
N TYR A 199 4.69 13.91 -7.35
CA TYR A 199 4.69 13.83 -8.81
C TYR A 199 5.24 15.12 -9.45
N VAL A 200 4.85 16.28 -8.93
CA VAL A 200 5.37 17.58 -9.38
C VAL A 200 6.86 17.73 -9.04
N ALA A 201 7.27 17.35 -7.83
CA ALA A 201 8.68 17.38 -7.44
C ALA A 201 9.56 16.48 -8.32
N CYS A 202 8.99 15.40 -8.89
CA CYS A 202 9.65 14.52 -9.86
C CYS A 202 9.65 15.08 -11.30
N GLY A 203 9.14 16.28 -11.54
CA GLY A 203 9.16 16.96 -12.85
C GLY A 203 7.89 16.84 -13.68
N GLY A 204 6.83 16.26 -13.12
CA GLY A 204 5.49 16.26 -13.74
C GLY A 204 4.72 17.54 -13.44
N THR A 205 3.50 17.63 -13.96
CA THR A 205 2.59 18.74 -13.69
C THR A 205 1.51 18.33 -12.68
N GLU A 206 0.94 19.31 -11.98
CA GLU A 206 -0.16 19.09 -11.06
C GLU A 206 -1.37 18.42 -11.75
N THR A 207 -1.72 18.87 -12.94
CA THR A 207 -2.83 18.31 -13.72
C THR A 207 -2.60 16.86 -14.10
N GLU A 208 -1.39 16.51 -14.57
CA GLU A 208 -1.05 15.12 -14.90
C GLU A 208 -1.11 14.21 -13.67
N GLY A 209 -0.61 14.69 -12.51
CA GLY A 209 -0.67 13.93 -11.26
C GLY A 209 -2.11 13.68 -10.80
N VAL A 210 -2.98 14.68 -10.91
CA VAL A 210 -4.42 14.55 -10.60
C VAL A 210 -5.10 13.59 -11.59
N ASP A 211 -4.87 13.76 -12.88
CA ASP A 211 -5.45 12.93 -13.93
C ASP A 211 -5.07 11.45 -13.73
N TYR A 212 -3.81 11.17 -13.45
CA TYR A 212 -3.33 9.84 -13.13
C TYR A 212 -4.05 9.23 -11.91
N MET A 213 -4.22 9.99 -10.83
CA MET A 213 -4.92 9.54 -9.63
C MET A 213 -6.40 9.27 -9.88
N LEU A 214 -7.09 10.14 -10.61
CA LEU A 214 -8.49 9.96 -10.98
C LEU A 214 -8.66 8.73 -11.88
N ALA A 215 -7.81 8.55 -12.86
CA ALA A 215 -7.85 7.40 -13.78
C ALA A 215 -7.66 6.08 -13.03
N THR A 216 -6.69 6.00 -12.13
CA THR A 216 -6.33 4.74 -11.46
C THR A 216 -7.19 4.39 -10.26
N LYS A 217 -7.80 5.39 -9.59
CA LYS A 217 -8.55 5.19 -8.36
C LYS A 217 -10.06 5.35 -8.52
N ASP A 218 -10.49 6.40 -9.20
CA ASP A 218 -11.89 6.79 -9.20
C ASP A 218 -12.66 6.21 -10.39
N ILE A 219 -12.11 6.26 -11.59
CA ILE A 219 -12.77 5.71 -12.78
C ILE A 219 -12.99 4.21 -12.64
N ARG A 220 -12.10 3.51 -11.95
CA ARG A 220 -12.25 2.09 -11.67
C ARG A 220 -13.55 1.76 -10.90
N LYS A 221 -14.02 2.63 -10.02
CA LYS A 221 -15.28 2.42 -9.29
C LYS A 221 -16.50 2.33 -10.22
N PHE A 222 -16.38 2.87 -11.42
CA PHE A 222 -17.44 2.80 -12.43
C PHE A 222 -17.48 1.46 -13.17
N GLU A 223 -16.39 0.68 -13.20
CA GLU A 223 -16.35 -0.64 -13.85
C GLU A 223 -17.36 -1.62 -13.24
N GLY A 224 -17.64 -1.49 -11.93
CA GLY A 224 -18.62 -2.30 -11.21
C GLY A 224 -20.07 -1.81 -11.31
N LEU A 225 -20.31 -0.65 -11.93
CA LEU A 225 -21.67 -0.09 -12.01
C LEU A 225 -22.47 -0.74 -13.13
N ASN A 226 -23.70 -1.14 -12.81
CA ASN A 226 -24.65 -1.60 -13.83
C ASN A 226 -25.24 -0.38 -14.53
N LEU A 227 -24.68 -0.04 -15.72
CA LEU A 227 -25.09 1.12 -16.52
C LEU A 227 -26.57 1.11 -16.94
N THR A 228 -27.26 -0.01 -16.79
CA THR A 228 -28.71 -0.09 -17.08
C THR A 228 -29.60 0.36 -15.91
N LEU A 229 -29.01 0.64 -14.73
CA LEU A 229 -29.72 1.07 -13.53
C LEU A 229 -29.43 2.54 -13.15
N ILE A 230 -28.66 3.25 -13.95
CA ILE A 230 -28.34 4.66 -13.85
C ILE A 230 -29.06 5.39 -14.98
#